data_adfa027a82aa166bad487e793f0f3e6e
#
_entry.id   adfa027a82aa166bad487e793f0f3e6e
#
_cell.length_a   1.000
_cell.length_b   1.000
_cell.length_c   1.000
_cell.angle_alpha   90.00
_cell.angle_beta   90.00
_cell.angle_gamma   90.00
#
_symmetry.space_group_name_H-M   'P 1'
#
loop_
_entity.id
_entity.type
_entity.pdbx_description
1 polymer ?
#
loop_
_entity_poly.entity_id
_entity_poly.type
_entity_poly.pdbx_seq_one_letter_code
_entity_poly.pdbx_strand_id
1 'polypeptide(L)'
;MASIEKRTGKRGTSYRITVTVGRDASGKMLRHYKTFTPPETWGEAKAEREAQRQAALFEEEIKKGFALDNRQTFEEYAGYVLELKRRQGVKESTLERYNAMLAQIFPEIGYLKLSDIRPAHLNNLYTKLSKSGGRQDKGTATARTDIKAVIKAQKLTRTEAAQRAGVSSCTLRKAFTETVSRETAEKIAQALNKKPEALFTFERDESPLAAKTILEHHRLVSTILATAEKEMLVPYNAAAKASPPKPKRKLPNYYQPETVHAIFDAADSEPLKYRAFIYLIAVTGARRGEIAGLKWEKIDLKTGTVVIDRALYYSVKRGVYEDTTKTSDHRAMKIPQEAILLLKQLRREQLETRLKNGDRWQEYGYIFTQDDGKPMNPQTWTRWMSDFSTRHGLPHVNPHAFRHTAASVLIASGTDVVTVSRMLGHASVTTTENYYSEAKAAASDTITDVLIRRRA
;
A
#
# COMPACT_ATOMS: atom_id res chain seq x y z
N MET A 1 -48.65 -3.60 -3.20
CA MET A 1 -48.95 -4.89 -3.86
C MET A 1 -48.31 -4.93 -5.22
N ALA A 2 -47.73 -6.07 -5.58
CA ALA A 2 -47.22 -6.29 -6.93
C ALA A 2 -48.37 -6.36 -7.94
N SER A 3 -48.26 -5.69 -9.08
CA SER A 3 -49.15 -5.83 -10.22
C SER A 3 -48.48 -6.68 -11.29
N ILE A 4 -49.27 -7.57 -11.93
CA ILE A 4 -48.77 -8.46 -12.98
C ILE A 4 -49.52 -8.11 -14.27
N GLU A 5 -48.77 -7.82 -15.33
CA GLU A 5 -49.25 -7.54 -16.68
C GLU A 5 -48.78 -8.65 -17.62
N LYS A 6 -49.70 -9.38 -18.22
CA LYS A 6 -49.43 -10.39 -19.26
C LYS A 6 -49.15 -9.69 -20.59
N ARG A 7 -48.05 -10.02 -21.22
CA ARG A 7 -47.65 -9.48 -22.53
C ARG A 7 -47.43 -10.60 -23.51
N THR A 8 -48.16 -10.61 -24.58
CA THR A 8 -48.03 -11.58 -25.65
C THR A 8 -47.36 -10.91 -26.85
N GLY A 9 -46.25 -11.42 -27.31
CA GLY A 9 -45.45 -10.89 -28.41
C GLY A 9 -45.03 -11.99 -29.38
N LYS A 10 -44.34 -11.61 -30.47
CA LYS A 10 -43.87 -12.55 -31.51
C LYS A 10 -42.95 -13.70 -30.98
N ARG A 11 -42.39 -13.55 -29.77
CA ARG A 11 -41.50 -14.53 -29.12
C ARG A 11 -42.14 -15.26 -27.94
N GLY A 12 -43.47 -15.28 -27.85
CA GLY A 12 -44.20 -15.95 -26.77
C GLY A 12 -44.78 -15.00 -25.73
N THR A 13 -45.31 -15.60 -24.65
CA THR A 13 -45.96 -14.89 -23.55
C THR A 13 -44.93 -14.57 -22.43
N SER A 14 -44.95 -13.35 -21.91
CA SER A 14 -44.18 -12.92 -20.75
C SER A 14 -45.09 -12.18 -19.75
N TYR A 15 -44.67 -12.18 -18.48
CA TYR A 15 -45.36 -11.50 -17.39
C TYR A 15 -44.48 -10.38 -16.86
N ARG A 16 -44.97 -9.14 -16.94
CA ARG A 16 -44.29 -7.98 -16.34
C ARG A 16 -44.83 -7.76 -14.93
N ILE A 17 -43.99 -7.93 -13.95
CA ILE A 17 -44.31 -7.72 -12.54
C ILE A 17 -43.86 -6.32 -12.17
N THR A 18 -44.72 -5.49 -11.57
CA THR A 18 -44.43 -4.14 -11.16
C THR A 18 -44.73 -3.99 -9.66
N VAL A 19 -43.76 -3.52 -8.89
CA VAL A 19 -43.91 -3.17 -7.46
C VAL A 19 -43.66 -1.68 -7.28
N THR A 20 -44.59 -0.98 -6.61
CA THR A 20 -44.46 0.45 -6.30
C THR A 20 -44.10 0.60 -4.84
N VAL A 21 -43.03 1.34 -4.55
CA VAL A 21 -42.44 1.45 -3.18
C VAL A 21 -42.68 2.81 -2.52
N GLY A 22 -43.27 3.77 -3.23
CA GLY A 22 -43.52 5.10 -2.74
C GLY A 22 -43.14 6.18 -3.76
N ARG A 23 -42.73 7.35 -3.30
CA ARG A 23 -42.32 8.47 -4.15
C ARG A 23 -40.91 8.91 -3.78
N ASP A 24 -40.16 9.37 -4.77
CA ASP A 24 -38.88 10.01 -4.55
C ASP A 24 -39.02 11.45 -4.00
N ALA A 25 -37.90 12.11 -3.70
CA ALA A 25 -37.88 13.48 -3.18
C ALA A 25 -38.50 14.50 -4.17
N SER A 26 -38.67 14.16 -5.44
CA SER A 26 -39.34 14.97 -6.47
C SER A 26 -40.84 14.66 -6.60
N GLY A 27 -41.37 13.72 -5.79
CA GLY A 27 -42.78 13.28 -5.82
C GLY A 27 -43.11 12.23 -6.90
N LYS A 28 -42.14 11.75 -7.68
CA LYS A 28 -42.29 10.73 -8.71
C LYS A 28 -42.39 9.36 -8.09
N MET A 29 -43.34 8.52 -8.57
CA MET A 29 -43.52 7.15 -8.07
C MET A 29 -42.31 6.28 -8.39
N LEU A 30 -41.71 5.69 -7.36
CA LEU A 30 -40.66 4.67 -7.47
C LEU A 30 -41.31 3.31 -7.79
N ARG A 31 -41.03 2.79 -8.99
CA ARG A 31 -41.54 1.52 -9.47
C ARG A 31 -40.38 0.60 -9.85
N HIS A 32 -40.44 -0.62 -9.35
CA HIS A 32 -39.50 -1.68 -9.72
C HIS A 32 -40.21 -2.67 -10.66
N TYR A 33 -39.45 -3.19 -11.63
CA TYR A 33 -39.98 -4.06 -12.69
C TYR A 33 -39.18 -5.35 -12.72
N LYS A 34 -39.86 -6.48 -12.86
CA LYS A 34 -39.31 -7.81 -13.16
C LYS A 34 -40.10 -8.45 -14.27
N THR A 35 -39.43 -9.02 -15.27
CA THR A 35 -40.08 -9.76 -16.33
C THR A 35 -39.83 -11.25 -16.12
N PHE A 36 -40.89 -12.02 -16.12
CA PHE A 36 -40.87 -13.47 -16.08
C PHE A 36 -41.35 -14.02 -17.43
N THR A 37 -40.52 -14.85 -18.07
CA THR A 37 -40.86 -15.53 -19.31
C THR A 37 -40.93 -17.02 -19.03
N PRO A 38 -42.13 -17.66 -19.06
CA PRO A 38 -42.27 -19.07 -18.83
C PRO A 38 -41.67 -19.87 -20.00
N PRO A 39 -41.15 -21.10 -19.77
CA PRO A 39 -40.79 -22.01 -20.85
C PRO A 39 -41.98 -22.32 -21.74
N GLU A 40 -41.75 -22.47 -23.03
CA GLU A 40 -42.84 -22.80 -24.03
C GLU A 40 -43.58 -24.08 -23.72
N THR A 41 -42.98 -25.00 -22.98
CA THR A 41 -43.54 -26.27 -22.55
C THR A 41 -44.61 -26.15 -21.44
N TRP A 42 -44.80 -24.95 -20.87
CA TRP A 42 -45.72 -24.76 -19.77
C TRP A 42 -47.10 -24.33 -20.26
N GLY A 43 -48.13 -24.99 -19.73
CA GLY A 43 -49.50 -24.52 -19.93
C GLY A 43 -49.76 -23.19 -19.20
N GLU A 44 -50.73 -22.45 -19.69
CA GLU A 44 -51.07 -21.09 -19.24
C GLU A 44 -51.32 -21.01 -17.72
N ALA A 45 -52.11 -21.92 -17.17
CA ALA A 45 -52.41 -21.95 -15.73
C ALA A 45 -51.16 -22.16 -14.84
N LYS A 46 -50.18 -22.93 -15.35
CA LYS A 46 -48.90 -23.14 -14.63
C LYS A 46 -48.05 -21.88 -14.70
N ALA A 47 -47.99 -21.23 -15.86
CA ALA A 47 -47.26 -20.01 -16.07
C ALA A 47 -47.79 -18.86 -15.20
N GLU A 48 -49.10 -18.73 -15.06
CA GLU A 48 -49.76 -17.72 -14.21
C GLU A 48 -49.49 -17.94 -12.72
N ARG A 49 -49.61 -19.18 -12.24
CA ARG A 49 -49.28 -19.51 -10.84
C ARG A 49 -47.83 -19.17 -10.49
N GLU A 50 -46.92 -19.49 -11.40
CA GLU A 50 -45.50 -19.16 -11.17
C GLU A 50 -45.26 -17.65 -11.27
N ALA A 51 -45.95 -16.94 -12.17
CA ALA A 51 -45.87 -15.46 -12.21
C ALA A 51 -46.37 -14.83 -10.91
N GLN A 52 -47.45 -15.35 -10.30
CA GLN A 52 -47.95 -14.91 -9.00
C GLN A 52 -46.94 -15.21 -7.88
N ARG A 53 -46.31 -16.39 -7.87
CA ARG A 53 -45.26 -16.74 -6.92
C ARG A 53 -44.07 -15.82 -7.06
N GLN A 54 -43.62 -15.54 -8.27
CA GLN A 54 -42.53 -14.62 -8.56
C GLN A 54 -42.88 -13.19 -8.15
N ALA A 55 -44.12 -12.76 -8.29
CA ALA A 55 -44.58 -11.44 -7.87
C ALA A 55 -44.55 -11.29 -6.34
N ALA A 56 -45.01 -12.31 -5.60
CA ALA A 56 -44.93 -12.30 -4.13
C ALA A 56 -43.50 -12.27 -3.62
N LEU A 57 -42.62 -13.09 -4.17
CA LEU A 57 -41.18 -13.07 -3.83
C LEU A 57 -40.55 -11.73 -4.16
N PHE A 58 -40.86 -11.13 -5.31
CA PHE A 58 -40.34 -9.86 -5.73
C PHE A 58 -40.84 -8.71 -4.84
N GLU A 59 -42.11 -8.73 -4.42
CA GLU A 59 -42.64 -7.76 -3.47
C GLU A 59 -41.96 -7.88 -2.06
N GLU A 60 -41.70 -9.11 -1.63
CA GLU A 60 -40.99 -9.35 -0.37
C GLU A 60 -39.51 -8.87 -0.42
N GLU A 61 -38.83 -9.16 -1.55
CA GLU A 61 -37.49 -8.69 -1.79
C GLU A 61 -37.40 -7.16 -1.74
N ILE A 62 -38.36 -6.47 -2.36
CA ILE A 62 -38.44 -5.01 -2.38
C ILE A 62 -38.81 -4.44 -1.00
N LYS A 63 -39.73 -5.06 -0.26
CA LYS A 63 -40.07 -4.65 1.12
C LYS A 63 -38.91 -4.81 2.08
N LYS A 64 -37.99 -5.75 1.85
CA LYS A 64 -36.73 -5.91 2.57
C LYS A 64 -35.68 -4.85 2.21
N GLY A 65 -36.00 -3.92 1.33
CA GLY A 65 -35.14 -2.78 0.97
C GLY A 65 -34.07 -3.07 -0.08
N PHE A 66 -34.13 -4.23 -0.75
CA PHE A 66 -33.17 -4.50 -1.83
C PHE A 66 -33.56 -3.70 -3.09
N ALA A 67 -32.71 -2.76 -3.50
CA ALA A 67 -32.86 -2.07 -4.78
C ALA A 67 -32.47 -3.02 -5.92
N LEU A 68 -33.48 -3.73 -6.47
CA LEU A 68 -33.29 -4.82 -7.44
C LEU A 68 -32.94 -4.33 -8.87
N ASP A 69 -33.05 -3.05 -9.17
CA ASP A 69 -32.66 -2.49 -10.48
C ASP A 69 -31.23 -1.92 -10.44
N ASN A 70 -30.31 -2.67 -9.86
CA ASN A 70 -28.92 -2.26 -9.81
C ASN A 70 -28.22 -2.64 -11.12
N ARG A 71 -28.25 -1.71 -12.09
CA ARG A 71 -27.49 -1.81 -13.34
C ARG A 71 -26.01 -1.50 -13.15
N GLN A 72 -25.66 -0.99 -11.97
CA GLN A 72 -24.32 -0.51 -11.66
C GLN A 72 -23.31 -1.65 -11.66
N THR A 73 -22.22 -1.47 -12.40
CA THR A 73 -21.11 -2.41 -12.45
C THR A 73 -20.24 -2.30 -11.19
N PHE A 74 -19.43 -3.33 -10.94
CA PHE A 74 -18.47 -3.30 -9.84
C PHE A 74 -17.46 -2.16 -10.00
N GLU A 75 -17.00 -1.87 -11.22
CA GLU A 75 -16.06 -0.80 -11.50
C GLU A 75 -16.64 0.58 -11.16
N GLU A 76 -17.85 0.88 -11.62
CA GLU A 76 -18.53 2.15 -11.32
C GLU A 76 -18.73 2.33 -9.81
N TYR A 77 -19.18 1.28 -9.13
CA TYR A 77 -19.42 1.32 -7.71
C TYR A 77 -18.12 1.42 -6.88
N ALA A 78 -17.06 0.73 -7.31
CA ALA A 78 -15.76 0.85 -6.69
C ALA A 78 -15.24 2.30 -6.73
N GLY A 79 -15.43 3.00 -7.85
CA GLY A 79 -15.12 4.43 -7.97
C GLY A 79 -15.87 5.28 -6.93
N TYR A 80 -17.16 5.05 -6.78
CA TYR A 80 -17.98 5.72 -5.75
C TYR A 80 -17.47 5.44 -4.33
N VAL A 81 -17.17 4.17 -3.99
CA VAL A 81 -16.65 3.81 -2.67
C VAL A 81 -15.29 4.44 -2.40
N LEU A 82 -14.41 4.55 -3.40
CA LEU A 82 -13.13 5.25 -3.21
C LEU A 82 -13.33 6.74 -2.93
N GLU A 83 -14.32 7.38 -3.57
CA GLU A 83 -14.65 8.77 -3.28
C GLU A 83 -15.23 8.95 -1.86
N LEU A 84 -16.09 8.03 -1.41
CA LEU A 84 -16.56 8.00 -0.02
C LEU A 84 -15.36 7.90 0.96
N LYS A 85 -14.40 7.01 0.67
CA LYS A 85 -13.19 6.86 1.50
C LYS A 85 -12.33 8.12 1.51
N ARG A 86 -12.24 8.83 0.40
CA ARG A 86 -11.55 10.12 0.32
C ARG A 86 -12.20 11.16 1.23
N ARG A 87 -13.54 11.27 1.20
CA ARG A 87 -14.31 12.15 2.09
C ARG A 87 -14.18 11.77 3.56
N GLN A 88 -13.99 10.49 3.86
CA GLN A 88 -13.71 9.98 5.22
C GLN A 88 -12.25 10.24 5.68
N GLY A 89 -11.43 10.91 4.88
CA GLY A 89 -10.05 11.26 5.25
C GLY A 89 -9.03 10.12 5.08
N VAL A 90 -9.33 9.10 4.28
CA VAL A 90 -8.35 8.05 3.95
C VAL A 90 -7.19 8.67 3.18
N LYS A 91 -5.96 8.41 3.64
CA LYS A 91 -4.73 8.99 3.07
C LYS A 91 -4.58 8.69 1.57
N GLU A 92 -4.14 9.69 0.81
CA GLU A 92 -4.01 9.60 -0.66
C GLU A 92 -3.15 8.41 -1.10
N SER A 93 -2.05 8.12 -0.40
CA SER A 93 -1.21 6.94 -0.68
C SER A 93 -1.95 5.60 -0.54
N THR A 94 -2.98 5.54 0.32
CA THR A 94 -3.84 4.34 0.44
C THR A 94 -4.81 4.25 -0.73
N LEU A 95 -5.37 5.37 -1.19
CA LEU A 95 -6.24 5.44 -2.36
C LEU A 95 -5.47 5.10 -3.64
N GLU A 96 -4.24 5.60 -3.80
CA GLU A 96 -3.34 5.21 -4.90
C GLU A 96 -3.09 3.70 -4.93
N ARG A 97 -2.85 3.09 -3.76
CA ARG A 97 -2.70 1.63 -3.64
C ARG A 97 -3.99 0.88 -3.99
N TYR A 98 -5.15 1.38 -3.57
CA TYR A 98 -6.43 0.78 -3.93
C TYR A 98 -6.68 0.85 -5.44
N ASN A 99 -6.39 1.98 -6.08
CA ASN A 99 -6.48 2.10 -7.54
C ASN A 99 -5.55 1.12 -8.26
N ALA A 100 -4.32 0.95 -7.79
CA ALA A 100 -3.38 -0.02 -8.36
C ALA A 100 -3.88 -1.47 -8.23
N MET A 101 -4.53 -1.84 -7.11
CA MET A 101 -5.16 -3.15 -6.95
C MET A 101 -6.42 -3.31 -7.81
N LEU A 102 -7.24 -2.28 -7.92
CA LEU A 102 -8.45 -2.29 -8.75
C LEU A 102 -8.11 -2.45 -10.24
N ALA A 103 -7.00 -1.88 -10.71
CA ALA A 103 -6.53 -2.10 -12.08
C ALA A 103 -6.27 -3.59 -12.41
N GLN A 104 -5.94 -4.41 -11.39
CA GLN A 104 -5.79 -5.86 -11.55
C GLN A 104 -7.14 -6.62 -11.39
N ILE A 105 -8.09 -6.04 -10.69
CA ILE A 105 -9.40 -6.64 -10.40
C ILE A 105 -10.40 -6.39 -11.55
N PHE A 106 -10.42 -5.18 -12.10
CA PHE A 106 -11.41 -4.75 -13.10
C PHE A 106 -11.48 -5.62 -14.36
N PRO A 107 -10.38 -6.09 -14.96
CA PRO A 107 -10.46 -6.98 -16.11
C PRO A 107 -11.24 -8.27 -15.85
N GLU A 108 -11.33 -8.70 -14.59
CA GLU A 108 -11.93 -9.98 -14.20
C GLU A 108 -13.38 -9.86 -13.74
N ILE A 109 -13.70 -8.82 -12.98
CA ILE A 109 -15.04 -8.65 -12.39
C ILE A 109 -15.58 -7.21 -12.52
N GLY A 110 -14.82 -6.26 -13.07
CA GLY A 110 -15.23 -4.85 -13.14
C GLY A 110 -16.52 -4.65 -13.93
N TYR A 111 -16.70 -5.37 -15.02
CA TYR A 111 -17.84 -5.32 -15.92
C TYR A 111 -19.11 -6.02 -15.37
N LEU A 112 -18.96 -6.83 -14.33
CA LEU A 112 -20.10 -7.53 -13.73
C LEU A 112 -20.96 -6.55 -12.94
N LYS A 113 -22.27 -6.71 -13.01
CA LYS A 113 -23.19 -6.01 -12.12
C LYS A 113 -22.97 -6.47 -10.69
N LEU A 114 -23.14 -5.56 -9.72
CA LEU A 114 -22.98 -5.89 -8.29
C LEU A 114 -23.82 -7.10 -7.86
N SER A 115 -25.07 -7.18 -8.36
CA SER A 115 -26.01 -8.28 -8.09
C SER A 115 -25.55 -9.63 -8.63
N ASP A 116 -24.69 -9.64 -9.64
CA ASP A 116 -24.27 -10.86 -10.35
C ASP A 116 -22.95 -11.42 -9.84
N ILE A 117 -22.26 -10.68 -8.96
CA ILE A 117 -21.00 -11.14 -8.35
C ILE A 117 -21.29 -12.30 -7.41
N ARG A 118 -20.65 -13.44 -7.68
CA ARG A 118 -20.74 -14.67 -6.89
C ARG A 118 -19.38 -15.02 -6.29
N PRO A 119 -19.30 -15.78 -5.18
CA PRO A 119 -18.04 -16.25 -4.62
C PRO A 119 -17.14 -16.97 -5.63
N ALA A 120 -17.73 -17.69 -6.59
CA ALA A 120 -16.99 -18.38 -7.65
C ALA A 120 -16.19 -17.42 -8.55
N HIS A 121 -16.72 -16.24 -8.88
CA HIS A 121 -16.01 -15.22 -9.66
C HIS A 121 -14.76 -14.75 -8.90
N LEU A 122 -14.88 -14.54 -7.59
CA LEU A 122 -13.77 -14.11 -6.74
C LEU A 122 -12.72 -15.20 -6.57
N ASN A 123 -13.13 -16.46 -6.40
CA ASN A 123 -12.20 -17.59 -6.34
C ASN A 123 -11.42 -17.75 -7.66
N ASN A 124 -12.06 -17.53 -8.80
CA ASN A 124 -11.41 -17.51 -10.11
C ASN A 124 -10.39 -16.37 -10.22
N LEU A 125 -10.75 -15.16 -9.78
CA LEU A 125 -9.83 -14.02 -9.69
C LEU A 125 -8.59 -14.38 -8.86
N TYR A 126 -8.76 -14.96 -7.66
CA TYR A 126 -7.62 -15.35 -6.81
C TYR A 126 -6.75 -16.41 -7.46
N THR A 127 -7.37 -17.37 -8.17
CA THR A 127 -6.64 -18.40 -8.92
C THR A 127 -5.80 -17.78 -10.04
N LYS A 128 -6.33 -16.80 -10.77
CA LYS A 128 -5.58 -16.08 -11.82
C LYS A 128 -4.41 -15.29 -11.23
N LEU A 129 -4.65 -14.55 -10.14
CA LEU A 129 -3.60 -13.79 -9.45
C LEU A 129 -2.50 -14.69 -8.84
N SER A 130 -2.83 -15.95 -8.55
CA SER A 130 -1.88 -16.97 -8.03
C SER A 130 -1.07 -17.64 -9.13
N LYS A 131 -1.36 -17.40 -10.41
CA LYS A 131 -0.62 -17.98 -11.54
C LYS A 131 0.48 -17.01 -12.00
N SER A 132 1.41 -17.55 -12.79
CA SER A 132 2.40 -16.75 -13.52
C SER A 132 1.70 -15.66 -14.35
N GLY A 133 2.27 -14.46 -14.39
CA GLY A 133 1.66 -13.30 -15.05
C GLY A 133 0.60 -12.56 -14.22
N GLY A 134 0.26 -13.00 -13.00
CA GLY A 134 -0.63 -12.27 -12.10
C GLY A 134 -0.06 -10.93 -11.63
N ARG A 135 1.24 -10.75 -11.67
CA ARG A 135 1.91 -9.46 -11.50
C ARG A 135 1.77 -8.63 -12.77
N GLN A 136 1.14 -7.48 -12.68
CA GLN A 136 1.19 -6.48 -13.76
C GLN A 136 2.53 -5.72 -13.70
N ASP A 137 3.63 -6.45 -13.89
CA ASP A 137 4.94 -5.81 -14.01
C ASP A 137 5.02 -5.10 -15.35
N LYS A 138 5.37 -3.82 -15.32
CA LYS A 138 5.62 -3.02 -16.53
C LYS A 138 6.89 -3.45 -17.26
N GLY A 139 7.70 -4.31 -16.64
CA GLY A 139 8.97 -4.79 -17.16
C GLY A 139 10.13 -3.86 -16.85
N THR A 140 11.31 -4.46 -16.90
CA THR A 140 12.60 -3.81 -16.79
C THR A 140 13.38 -3.99 -18.09
N ALA A 141 14.43 -3.19 -18.24
CA ALA A 141 15.27 -3.21 -19.43
C ALA A 141 16.75 -3.04 -19.04
N THR A 142 17.58 -3.88 -19.60
CA THR A 142 19.04 -3.82 -19.44
C THR A 142 19.69 -3.52 -20.80
N ALA A 143 20.69 -2.65 -20.83
CA ALA A 143 21.37 -2.32 -22.07
C ALA A 143 21.95 -3.58 -22.75
N ARG A 144 21.60 -3.77 -24.01
CA ARG A 144 22.13 -4.83 -24.89
C ARG A 144 23.30 -4.36 -25.72
N THR A 145 23.37 -3.04 -25.98
CA THR A 145 24.41 -2.40 -26.79
C THR A 145 25.04 -1.25 -26.01
N ASP A 146 26.19 -0.79 -26.42
CA ASP A 146 26.80 0.42 -25.84
C ASP A 146 26.00 1.68 -26.24
N ILE A 147 25.07 2.06 -25.36
CA ILE A 147 24.23 3.26 -25.54
C ILE A 147 25.10 4.53 -25.65
N LYS A 148 26.26 4.57 -24.96
CA LYS A 148 27.19 5.72 -25.07
C LYS A 148 27.73 5.87 -26.50
N ALA A 149 28.09 4.76 -27.13
CA ALA A 149 28.57 4.76 -28.52
C ALA A 149 27.45 5.23 -29.46
N VAL A 150 26.20 4.80 -29.26
CA VAL A 150 25.05 5.24 -30.05
C VAL A 150 24.81 6.75 -29.91
N ILE A 151 24.88 7.30 -28.71
CA ILE A 151 24.75 8.75 -28.44
C ILE A 151 25.87 9.51 -29.17
N LYS A 152 27.13 9.04 -29.05
CA LYS A 152 28.30 9.65 -29.70
C LYS A 152 28.18 9.63 -31.23
N ALA A 153 27.71 8.52 -31.80
CA ALA A 153 27.50 8.39 -33.26
C ALA A 153 26.46 9.41 -33.78
N GLN A 154 25.52 9.82 -32.99
CA GLN A 154 24.54 10.86 -33.30
C GLN A 154 25.04 12.28 -32.99
N LYS A 155 26.30 12.44 -32.61
CA LYS A 155 26.92 13.73 -32.22
C LYS A 155 26.16 14.44 -31.08
N LEU A 156 25.49 13.68 -30.19
CA LEU A 156 24.78 14.20 -29.05
C LEU A 156 25.63 14.13 -27.77
N THR A 157 25.49 15.13 -26.94
CA THR A 157 25.96 15.07 -25.57
C THR A 157 25.00 14.23 -24.70
N ARG A 158 25.47 13.71 -23.55
CA ARG A 158 24.63 12.98 -22.61
C ARG A 158 23.44 13.83 -22.13
N THR A 159 23.67 15.13 -21.91
CA THR A 159 22.64 16.05 -21.42
C THR A 159 21.55 16.25 -22.47
N GLU A 160 21.92 16.45 -23.74
CA GLU A 160 20.95 16.58 -24.84
C GLU A 160 20.16 15.29 -25.06
N ALA A 161 20.83 14.12 -25.01
CA ALA A 161 20.14 12.83 -25.13
C ALA A 161 19.15 12.60 -23.97
N ALA A 162 19.52 12.98 -22.74
CA ALA A 162 18.64 12.90 -21.58
C ALA A 162 17.43 13.84 -21.72
N GLN A 163 17.66 15.05 -22.17
CA GLN A 163 16.61 16.05 -22.41
C GLN A 163 15.62 15.60 -23.50
N ARG A 164 16.13 15.07 -24.63
CA ARG A 164 15.30 14.51 -25.70
C ARG A 164 14.44 13.34 -25.23
N ALA A 165 15.01 12.48 -24.35
CA ALA A 165 14.30 11.34 -23.77
C ALA A 165 13.34 11.73 -22.64
N GLY A 166 13.33 12.99 -22.20
CA GLY A 166 12.53 13.41 -21.04
C GLY A 166 12.93 12.71 -19.74
N VAL A 167 14.21 12.36 -19.58
CA VAL A 167 14.76 11.70 -18.38
C VAL A 167 15.91 12.51 -17.81
N SER A 168 16.22 12.28 -16.52
CA SER A 168 17.39 12.92 -15.93
C SER A 168 18.70 12.37 -16.51
N SER A 169 19.77 13.18 -16.55
CA SER A 169 21.11 12.72 -16.95
C SER A 169 21.62 11.57 -16.07
N CYS A 170 21.17 11.50 -14.80
CA CYS A 170 21.48 10.39 -13.91
C CYS A 170 20.73 9.12 -14.33
N THR A 171 19.44 9.22 -14.69
CA THR A 171 18.66 8.09 -15.21
C THR A 171 19.24 7.54 -16.51
N LEU A 172 19.65 8.42 -17.43
CA LEU A 172 20.31 8.00 -18.66
C LEU A 172 21.66 7.31 -18.38
N ARG A 173 22.44 7.80 -17.41
CA ARG A 173 23.70 7.16 -16.98
C ARG A 173 23.46 5.76 -16.43
N LYS A 174 22.43 5.58 -15.60
CA LYS A 174 22.05 4.27 -15.09
C LYS A 174 21.71 3.30 -16.20
N ALA A 175 21.00 3.74 -17.23
CA ALA A 175 20.65 2.91 -18.36
C ALA A 175 21.85 2.35 -19.14
N PHE A 176 23.07 2.84 -18.90
CA PHE A 176 24.28 2.32 -19.57
C PHE A 176 24.77 1.00 -18.97
N THR A 177 24.61 0.82 -17.65
CA THR A 177 25.20 -0.29 -16.90
C THR A 177 24.25 -0.95 -15.90
N GLU A 178 23.13 -0.32 -15.63
CA GLU A 178 22.14 -0.79 -14.65
C GLU A 178 20.80 -1.05 -15.34
N THR A 179 19.95 -1.81 -14.68
CA THR A 179 18.58 -2.04 -15.12
C THR A 179 17.73 -0.79 -14.92
N VAL A 180 16.94 -0.42 -15.93
CA VAL A 180 15.97 0.68 -15.89
C VAL A 180 14.56 0.17 -16.16
N SER A 181 13.54 0.98 -15.89
CA SER A 181 12.17 0.60 -16.25
C SER A 181 12.00 0.51 -17.76
N ARG A 182 11.13 -0.37 -18.23
CA ARG A 182 10.77 -0.51 -19.66
C ARG A 182 10.40 0.83 -20.28
N GLU A 183 9.54 1.61 -19.58
CA GLU A 183 9.13 2.95 -20.04
C GLU A 183 10.33 3.90 -20.25
N THR A 184 11.32 3.85 -19.34
CA THR A 184 12.55 4.65 -19.45
C THR A 184 13.37 4.20 -20.67
N ALA A 185 13.51 2.90 -20.89
CA ALA A 185 14.23 2.35 -22.02
C ALA A 185 13.56 2.70 -23.35
N GLU A 186 12.23 2.63 -23.42
CA GLU A 186 11.45 3.02 -24.61
C GLU A 186 11.63 4.51 -24.92
N LYS A 187 11.57 5.39 -23.91
CA LYS A 187 11.85 6.83 -24.07
C LYS A 187 13.26 7.11 -24.58
N ILE A 188 14.26 6.42 -24.06
CA ILE A 188 15.65 6.55 -24.50
C ILE A 188 15.79 6.06 -25.95
N ALA A 189 15.20 4.92 -26.30
CA ALA A 189 15.25 4.38 -27.64
C ALA A 189 14.58 5.30 -28.68
N GLN A 190 13.40 5.85 -28.31
CA GLN A 190 12.69 6.83 -29.12
C GLN A 190 13.53 8.11 -29.36
N ALA A 191 14.16 8.63 -28.29
CA ALA A 191 15.02 9.83 -28.40
C ALA A 191 16.25 9.61 -29.29
N LEU A 192 16.72 8.37 -29.38
CA LEU A 192 17.85 7.96 -30.25
C LEU A 192 17.40 7.43 -31.61
N ASN A 193 16.12 7.54 -31.97
CA ASN A 193 15.54 7.02 -33.23
C ASN A 193 15.93 5.55 -33.49
N LYS A 194 15.89 4.72 -32.44
CA LYS A 194 16.19 3.28 -32.50
C LYS A 194 15.00 2.47 -31.99
N LYS A 195 14.88 1.23 -32.49
CA LYS A 195 13.92 0.28 -31.91
C LYS A 195 14.37 -0.08 -30.49
N PRO A 196 13.46 -0.13 -29.50
CA PRO A 196 13.80 -0.44 -28.12
C PRO A 196 14.59 -1.76 -27.98
N GLU A 197 14.21 -2.80 -28.72
CA GLU A 197 14.82 -4.13 -28.71
C GLU A 197 16.25 -4.14 -29.32
N ALA A 198 16.60 -3.12 -30.08
CA ALA A 198 17.97 -2.96 -30.63
C ALA A 198 18.92 -2.44 -29.55
N LEU A 199 18.44 -1.69 -28.57
CA LEU A 199 19.27 -1.07 -27.54
C LEU A 199 19.18 -1.83 -26.21
N PHE A 200 18.04 -2.47 -25.93
CA PHE A 200 17.74 -3.07 -24.61
C PHE A 200 17.24 -4.51 -24.75
N THR A 201 17.57 -5.31 -23.75
CA THR A 201 16.90 -6.58 -23.45
C THR A 201 15.84 -6.30 -22.41
N PHE A 202 14.61 -6.75 -22.68
CA PHE A 202 13.47 -6.54 -21.78
C PHE A 202 13.22 -7.80 -20.96
N GLU A 203 13.03 -7.60 -19.67
CA GLU A 203 12.63 -8.65 -18.73
C GLU A 203 11.32 -8.24 -18.05
N ARG A 204 10.46 -9.21 -17.79
CA ARG A 204 9.22 -9.03 -17.09
C ARG A 204 9.13 -10.03 -15.94
N ASP A 205 8.80 -9.55 -14.77
CA ASP A 205 8.53 -10.44 -13.65
C ASP A 205 7.14 -11.07 -13.79
N GLU A 206 7.11 -12.28 -14.32
CA GLU A 206 5.89 -13.08 -14.46
C GLU A 206 5.57 -13.94 -13.24
N SER A 207 6.28 -13.75 -12.14
CA SER A 207 6.04 -14.51 -10.93
C SER A 207 4.60 -14.31 -10.40
N PRO A 208 4.00 -15.32 -9.77
CA PRO A 208 2.68 -15.20 -9.18
C PRO A 208 2.68 -14.19 -8.03
N LEU A 209 1.52 -13.59 -7.76
CA LEU A 209 1.38 -12.75 -6.58
C LEU A 209 1.46 -13.58 -5.31
N ALA A 210 2.15 -13.05 -4.31
CA ALA A 210 2.20 -13.68 -3.00
C ALA A 210 0.79 -13.77 -2.36
N ALA A 211 0.51 -14.84 -1.63
CA ALA A 211 -0.77 -15.07 -0.94
C ALA A 211 -1.22 -13.86 -0.08
N LYS A 212 -0.26 -13.19 0.59
CA LYS A 212 -0.54 -11.96 1.35
C LYS A 212 -1.07 -10.83 0.45
N THR A 213 -0.50 -10.66 -0.73
CA THR A 213 -0.94 -9.63 -1.69
C THR A 213 -2.34 -9.94 -2.21
N ILE A 214 -2.63 -11.21 -2.54
CA ILE A 214 -3.98 -11.63 -2.97
C ILE A 214 -5.01 -11.42 -1.85
N LEU A 215 -4.63 -11.69 -0.59
CA LEU A 215 -5.50 -11.39 0.56
C LEU A 215 -5.80 -9.89 0.70
N GLU A 216 -4.88 -9.00 0.35
CA GLU A 216 -5.15 -7.55 0.33
C GLU A 216 -6.14 -7.18 -0.80
N HIS A 217 -6.06 -7.80 -1.97
CA HIS A 217 -7.07 -7.65 -3.04
C HIS A 217 -8.45 -8.11 -2.56
N HIS A 218 -8.51 -9.29 -1.92
CA HIS A 218 -9.75 -9.78 -1.32
C HIS A 218 -10.34 -8.80 -0.30
N ARG A 219 -9.51 -8.25 0.60
CA ARG A 219 -9.95 -7.26 1.61
C ARG A 219 -10.54 -6.00 0.97
N LEU A 220 -9.95 -5.54 -0.13
CA LEU A 220 -10.47 -4.38 -0.87
C LEU A 220 -11.83 -4.71 -1.50
N VAL A 221 -11.95 -5.83 -2.22
CA VAL A 221 -13.22 -6.30 -2.81
C VAL A 221 -14.28 -6.48 -1.71
N SER A 222 -13.91 -7.13 -0.60
CA SER A 222 -14.82 -7.33 0.54
C SER A 222 -15.28 -6.01 1.15
N THR A 223 -14.42 -5.01 1.23
CA THR A 223 -14.78 -3.68 1.73
C THR A 223 -15.78 -2.99 0.80
N ILE A 224 -15.59 -3.09 -0.52
CA ILE A 224 -16.50 -2.50 -1.52
C ILE A 224 -17.85 -3.20 -1.45
N LEU A 225 -17.88 -4.54 -1.47
CA LEU A 225 -19.12 -5.30 -1.41
C LEU A 225 -19.86 -5.19 -0.06
N ALA A 226 -19.12 -5.04 1.05
CA ALA A 226 -19.72 -4.76 2.36
C ALA A 226 -20.40 -3.37 2.42
N THR A 227 -19.84 -2.39 1.68
CA THR A 227 -20.51 -1.09 1.53
C THR A 227 -21.78 -1.23 0.71
N ALA A 228 -21.74 -1.98 -0.38
CA ALA A 228 -22.92 -2.27 -1.21
C ALA A 228 -24.01 -3.03 -0.43
N GLU A 229 -23.64 -3.97 0.44
CA GLU A 229 -24.58 -4.66 1.34
C GLU A 229 -25.21 -3.70 2.35
N LYS A 230 -24.44 -2.80 2.97
CA LYS A 230 -24.93 -1.76 3.89
C LYS A 230 -25.89 -0.78 3.21
N GLU A 231 -25.62 -0.45 1.95
CA GLU A 231 -26.47 0.42 1.13
C GLU A 231 -27.64 -0.36 0.47
N MET A 232 -27.81 -1.64 0.85
CA MET A 232 -28.88 -2.52 0.35
C MET A 232 -28.89 -2.70 -1.18
N LEU A 233 -27.76 -2.54 -1.83
CA LEU A 233 -27.59 -2.77 -3.28
C LEU A 233 -27.41 -4.25 -3.62
N VAL A 234 -26.95 -5.04 -2.65
CA VAL A 234 -26.78 -6.49 -2.76
C VAL A 234 -27.26 -7.16 -1.48
N PRO A 235 -27.81 -8.39 -1.55
CA PRO A 235 -28.36 -9.08 -0.39
C PRO A 235 -27.31 -9.62 0.59
N TYR A 236 -26.07 -9.75 0.15
CA TYR A 236 -24.93 -10.22 0.95
C TYR A 236 -23.62 -9.87 0.29
N ASN A 237 -22.56 -9.80 1.10
CA ASN A 237 -21.20 -9.65 0.61
C ASN A 237 -20.66 -10.99 0.07
N ALA A 238 -20.55 -11.11 -1.26
CA ALA A 238 -20.04 -12.33 -1.90
C ALA A 238 -18.59 -12.65 -1.50
N ALA A 239 -17.78 -11.65 -1.18
CA ALA A 239 -16.41 -11.87 -0.74
C ALA A 239 -16.34 -12.56 0.63
N ALA A 240 -17.29 -12.34 1.53
CA ALA A 240 -17.35 -13.03 2.81
C ALA A 240 -17.48 -14.57 2.68
N LYS A 241 -18.00 -15.03 1.54
CA LYS A 241 -18.18 -16.46 1.21
C LYS A 241 -17.11 -17.00 0.25
N ALA A 242 -16.18 -16.17 -0.20
CA ALA A 242 -15.06 -16.57 -1.05
C ALA A 242 -13.87 -17.08 -0.22
N SER A 243 -12.97 -17.84 -0.85
CA SER A 243 -11.84 -18.50 -0.20
C SER A 243 -10.51 -17.95 -0.72
N PRO A 244 -10.02 -16.81 -0.22
CA PRO A 244 -8.71 -16.29 -0.59
C PRO A 244 -7.57 -17.20 -0.05
N PRO A 245 -6.40 -17.22 -0.69
CA PRO A 245 -5.26 -18.00 -0.22
C PRO A 245 -4.79 -17.49 1.16
N LYS A 246 -4.52 -18.42 2.06
CA LYS A 246 -4.02 -18.10 3.40
C LYS A 246 -2.50 -17.86 3.35
N PRO A 247 -2.00 -16.67 3.71
CA PRO A 247 -0.56 -16.44 3.78
C PRO A 247 0.06 -17.22 4.93
N LYS A 248 1.23 -17.79 4.71
CA LYS A 248 2.04 -18.35 5.81
C LYS A 248 2.43 -17.23 6.77
N ARG A 249 2.30 -17.46 8.06
CA ARG A 249 2.78 -16.53 9.10
C ARG A 249 4.32 -16.46 8.98
N LYS A 250 4.83 -15.25 8.76
CA LYS A 250 6.27 -14.98 8.84
C LYS A 250 6.56 -14.43 10.22
N LEU A 251 7.62 -14.93 10.85
CA LEU A 251 8.12 -14.34 12.08
C LEU A 251 8.57 -12.88 11.84
N PRO A 252 8.37 -11.99 12.81
CA PRO A 252 8.91 -10.64 12.71
C PRO A 252 10.41 -10.66 12.54
N ASN A 253 10.93 -9.86 11.63
CA ASN A 253 12.37 -9.69 11.48
C ASN A 253 12.85 -8.65 12.49
N TYR A 254 13.72 -9.06 13.41
CA TYR A 254 14.42 -8.17 14.34
C TYR A 254 15.91 -8.51 14.35
N TYR A 255 16.74 -7.56 14.75
CA TYR A 255 18.18 -7.72 14.78
C TYR A 255 18.63 -8.15 16.17
N GLN A 256 19.57 -9.09 16.22
CA GLN A 256 20.30 -9.40 17.44
C GLN A 256 21.25 -8.23 17.79
N PRO A 257 21.64 -8.06 19.06
CA PRO A 257 22.52 -6.98 19.49
C PRO A 257 23.81 -6.86 18.67
N GLU A 258 24.44 -7.98 18.34
CA GLU A 258 25.67 -8.05 17.54
C GLU A 258 25.45 -7.49 16.14
N THR A 259 24.29 -7.76 15.54
CA THR A 259 23.92 -7.21 14.23
C THR A 259 23.71 -5.70 14.31
N VAL A 260 23.10 -5.20 15.40
CA VAL A 260 22.91 -3.75 15.61
C VAL A 260 24.27 -3.05 15.75
N HIS A 261 25.22 -3.64 16.50
CA HIS A 261 26.57 -3.11 16.61
C HIS A 261 27.28 -3.07 15.27
N ALA A 262 27.25 -4.17 14.50
CA ALA A 262 27.83 -4.20 13.15
C ALA A 262 27.20 -3.15 12.20
N ILE A 263 25.88 -2.89 12.33
CA ILE A 263 25.22 -1.83 11.57
C ILE A 263 25.74 -0.44 11.99
N PHE A 264 25.95 -0.19 13.29
CA PHE A 264 26.47 1.08 13.77
C PHE A 264 27.91 1.29 13.33
N ASP A 265 28.78 0.29 13.46
CA ASP A 265 30.17 0.33 13.02
C ASP A 265 30.27 0.65 11.51
N ALA A 266 29.45 -0.02 10.71
CA ALA A 266 29.37 0.27 9.27
C ALA A 266 28.86 1.69 8.98
N ALA A 267 27.88 2.17 9.77
CA ALA A 267 27.32 3.51 9.62
C ALA A 267 28.31 4.62 9.96
N ASP A 268 29.36 4.35 10.72
CA ASP A 268 30.40 5.33 11.04
C ASP A 268 31.16 5.83 9.81
N SER A 269 31.23 5.03 8.75
CA SER A 269 31.83 5.40 7.45
C SER A 269 30.90 6.17 6.51
N GLU A 270 29.62 6.29 6.87
CA GLU A 270 28.60 6.91 6.02
C GLU A 270 28.44 8.42 6.33
N PRO A 271 27.91 9.22 5.39
CA PRO A 271 27.67 10.64 5.62
C PRO A 271 26.78 10.86 6.86
N LEU A 272 27.09 11.90 7.62
CA LEU A 272 26.53 12.16 8.96
C LEU A 272 25.01 12.11 9.03
N LYS A 273 24.30 12.63 8.01
CA LYS A 273 22.83 12.58 7.96
C LYS A 273 22.28 11.15 7.96
N TYR A 274 22.94 10.21 7.29
CA TYR A 274 22.50 8.81 7.23
C TYR A 274 22.85 8.07 8.52
N ARG A 275 24.03 8.32 9.06
CA ARG A 275 24.44 7.82 10.36
C ARG A 275 23.46 8.27 11.45
N ALA A 276 23.14 9.56 11.53
CA ALA A 276 22.17 10.09 12.49
C ALA A 276 20.78 9.48 12.33
N PHE A 277 20.33 9.22 11.07
CA PHE A 277 19.05 8.57 10.82
C PHE A 277 19.01 7.13 11.35
N ILE A 278 20.05 6.33 11.09
CA ILE A 278 20.15 4.95 11.61
C ILE A 278 20.12 4.95 13.14
N TYR A 279 20.92 5.80 13.78
CA TYR A 279 20.95 5.91 15.25
C TYR A 279 19.57 6.27 15.81
N LEU A 280 18.94 7.31 15.29
CA LEU A 280 17.63 7.73 15.77
C LEU A 280 16.56 6.65 15.60
N ILE A 281 16.51 5.97 14.46
CA ILE A 281 15.51 4.95 14.24
C ILE A 281 15.73 3.72 15.13
N ALA A 282 16.98 3.38 15.41
CA ALA A 282 17.35 2.27 16.28
C ALA A 282 16.98 2.55 17.74
N VAL A 283 17.35 3.73 18.27
CA VAL A 283 17.14 4.06 19.69
C VAL A 283 15.69 4.46 20.01
N THR A 284 14.94 4.96 19.02
CA THR A 284 13.55 5.38 19.24
C THR A 284 12.53 4.32 18.84
N GLY A 285 12.89 3.38 17.97
CA GLY A 285 11.94 2.46 17.35
C GLY A 285 10.83 3.16 16.55
N ALA A 286 11.00 4.44 16.21
CA ALA A 286 10.00 5.23 15.52
C ALA A 286 9.80 4.76 14.07
N ARG A 287 8.66 5.12 13.48
CA ARG A 287 8.41 4.82 12.07
C ARG A 287 9.30 5.67 11.17
N ARG A 288 9.70 5.12 10.02
CA ARG A 288 10.54 5.83 9.03
C ARG A 288 10.05 7.26 8.74
N GLY A 289 8.76 7.42 8.47
CA GLY A 289 8.18 8.73 8.16
C GLY A 289 8.19 9.70 9.34
N GLU A 290 8.15 9.21 10.56
CA GLU A 290 8.23 9.99 11.78
C GLU A 290 9.64 10.56 11.96
N ILE A 291 10.68 9.73 11.81
CA ILE A 291 12.07 10.21 11.87
C ILE A 291 12.39 11.15 10.69
N ALA A 292 11.94 10.79 9.46
CA ALA A 292 12.16 11.65 8.29
C ALA A 292 11.47 13.03 8.43
N GLY A 293 10.34 13.08 9.15
CA GLY A 293 9.56 14.29 9.41
C GLY A 293 9.94 15.06 10.68
N LEU A 294 10.99 14.63 11.37
CA LEU A 294 11.39 15.24 12.62
C LEU A 294 11.99 16.65 12.39
N LYS A 295 11.54 17.62 13.20
CA LYS A 295 11.98 19.01 13.13
C LYS A 295 12.85 19.38 14.32
N TRP A 296 13.75 20.34 14.14
CA TRP A 296 14.63 20.85 15.20
C TRP A 296 13.87 21.39 16.41
N GLU A 297 12.71 22.00 16.21
CA GLU A 297 11.84 22.49 17.30
C GLU A 297 11.25 21.39 18.18
N LYS A 298 11.24 20.15 17.70
CA LYS A 298 10.73 18.96 18.41
C LYS A 298 11.81 18.19 19.16
N ILE A 299 13.04 18.71 19.18
CA ILE A 299 14.15 18.10 19.93
C ILE A 299 14.75 19.11 20.88
N ASP A 300 14.76 18.76 22.14
CA ASP A 300 15.61 19.45 23.13
C ASP A 300 16.98 18.76 23.22
N LEU A 301 17.98 19.39 22.61
CA LEU A 301 19.36 18.89 22.60
C LEU A 301 20.08 19.02 23.96
N LYS A 302 19.48 19.65 24.99
CA LYS A 302 20.01 19.70 26.36
C LYS A 302 19.56 18.48 27.16
N THR A 303 18.25 18.18 27.11
CA THR A 303 17.66 17.07 27.88
C THR A 303 17.62 15.77 27.09
N GLY A 304 17.86 15.77 25.78
CA GLY A 304 17.70 14.63 24.89
C GLY A 304 16.25 14.23 24.65
N THR A 305 15.29 15.14 24.89
CA THR A 305 13.87 14.84 24.69
C THR A 305 13.46 15.06 23.24
N VAL A 306 12.84 14.06 22.63
CA VAL A 306 12.32 14.07 21.25
C VAL A 306 10.81 13.90 21.32
N VAL A 307 10.08 14.81 20.65
CA VAL A 307 8.62 14.75 20.53
C VAL A 307 8.25 14.34 19.10
N ILE A 308 7.51 13.24 18.96
CA ILE A 308 7.01 12.72 17.69
C ILE A 308 5.50 12.96 17.62
N ASP A 309 5.10 13.90 16.75
CA ASP A 309 3.70 14.29 16.54
C ASP A 309 3.29 14.28 15.07
N ARG A 310 4.26 14.28 14.15
CA ARG A 310 4.08 14.34 12.72
C ARG A 310 4.90 13.27 11.99
N ALA A 311 4.56 13.03 10.73
CA ALA A 311 5.32 12.16 9.85
C ALA A 311 5.31 12.68 8.42
N LEU A 312 6.42 12.47 7.69
CA LEU A 312 6.47 12.70 6.25
C LEU A 312 5.94 11.48 5.49
N TYR A 313 5.15 11.77 4.50
CA TYR A 313 4.58 10.83 3.54
C TYR A 313 4.97 11.22 2.12
N TYR A 314 4.82 10.28 1.21
CA TYR A 314 4.96 10.51 -0.22
C TYR A 314 3.80 9.89 -0.97
N SER A 315 3.24 10.62 -1.90
CA SER A 315 2.34 10.08 -2.93
C SER A 315 2.73 10.66 -4.29
N VAL A 316 2.37 9.96 -5.37
CA VAL A 316 2.68 10.42 -6.72
C VAL A 316 2.00 11.76 -7.01
N LYS A 317 0.77 11.92 -6.52
CA LYS A 317 -0.05 13.11 -6.75
C LYS A 317 0.39 14.34 -5.96
N ARG A 318 0.83 14.17 -4.70
CA ARG A 318 1.16 15.29 -3.78
C ARG A 318 2.65 15.52 -3.60
N GLY A 319 3.50 14.58 -4.08
CA GLY A 319 4.92 14.58 -3.73
C GLY A 319 5.15 14.25 -2.24
N VAL A 320 6.17 14.88 -1.64
CA VAL A 320 6.44 14.77 -0.19
C VAL A 320 5.51 15.74 0.56
N TYR A 321 4.82 15.25 1.58
CA TYR A 321 3.93 16.05 2.41
C TYR A 321 3.96 15.59 3.87
N GLU A 322 3.70 16.52 4.78
CA GLU A 322 3.57 16.27 6.21
C GLU A 322 2.11 15.97 6.58
N ASP A 323 1.91 15.04 7.48
CA ASP A 323 0.60 14.70 8.02
C ASP A 323 0.74 14.19 9.46
N THR A 324 -0.37 14.04 10.18
CA THR A 324 -0.38 13.41 11.50
C THR A 324 0.20 12.00 11.45
N THR A 325 0.71 11.52 12.58
CA THR A 325 1.13 10.12 12.72
C THR A 325 -0.04 9.18 12.41
N LYS A 326 0.24 7.90 12.16
CA LYS A 326 -0.80 6.92 11.80
C LYS A 326 -1.86 6.74 12.91
N THR A 327 -1.50 7.01 14.15
CA THR A 327 -2.37 6.88 15.35
C THR A 327 -2.83 8.21 15.89
N SER A 328 -2.40 9.34 15.28
CA SER A 328 -2.62 10.72 15.78
C SER A 328 -2.11 10.97 17.21
N ASP A 329 -1.34 10.04 17.78
CA ASP A 329 -0.81 10.15 19.13
C ASP A 329 0.51 10.95 19.13
N HIS A 330 0.62 11.85 20.10
CA HIS A 330 1.87 12.52 20.44
C HIS A 330 2.63 11.67 21.45
N ARG A 331 3.92 11.48 21.23
CA ARG A 331 4.78 10.81 22.21
C ARG A 331 6.11 11.51 22.35
N ALA A 332 6.56 11.61 23.60
CA ALA A 332 7.89 12.09 23.94
C ALA A 332 8.75 10.92 24.39
N MET A 333 10.01 10.93 24.03
CA MET A 333 11.00 9.94 24.45
C MET A 333 12.35 10.58 24.62
N LYS A 334 13.21 9.95 25.43
CA LYS A 334 14.61 10.38 25.58
C LYS A 334 15.51 9.59 24.64
N ILE A 335 16.47 10.27 24.06
CA ILE A 335 17.54 9.68 23.25
C ILE A 335 18.87 9.73 24.03
N PRO A 336 19.78 8.78 23.81
CA PRO A 336 21.07 8.72 24.50
C PRO A 336 22.00 9.87 24.04
N GLN A 337 23.05 10.10 24.85
CA GLN A 337 23.98 11.21 24.63
C GLN A 337 24.70 11.14 23.28
N GLU A 338 24.99 9.94 22.81
CA GLU A 338 25.63 9.67 21.52
C GLU A 338 24.78 10.21 20.37
N ALA A 339 23.46 9.97 20.41
CA ALA A 339 22.52 10.50 19.43
C ALA A 339 22.43 12.03 19.49
N ILE A 340 22.50 12.62 20.71
CA ILE A 340 22.52 14.08 20.88
C ILE A 340 23.78 14.69 20.24
N LEU A 341 24.94 14.07 20.43
CA LEU A 341 26.20 14.52 19.82
C LEU A 341 26.13 14.48 18.30
N LEU A 342 25.63 13.37 17.70
CA LEU A 342 25.43 13.26 16.28
C LEU A 342 24.50 14.36 15.74
N LEU A 343 23.40 14.64 16.44
CA LEU A 343 22.46 15.68 16.05
C LEU A 343 23.06 17.09 16.13
N LYS A 344 23.89 17.36 17.14
CA LYS A 344 24.61 18.64 17.23
C LYS A 344 25.58 18.82 16.06
N GLN A 345 26.30 17.77 15.68
CA GLN A 345 27.16 17.78 14.49
C GLN A 345 26.35 18.00 13.20
N LEU A 346 25.26 17.25 13.03
CA LEU A 346 24.40 17.38 11.87
C LEU A 346 23.79 18.77 11.74
N ARG A 347 23.41 19.40 12.87
CA ARG A 347 22.91 20.78 12.87
C ARG A 347 23.97 21.77 12.39
N ARG A 348 25.24 21.57 12.78
CA ARG A 348 26.34 22.39 12.31
C ARG A 348 26.56 22.27 10.81
N GLU A 349 26.64 21.03 10.28
CA GLU A 349 26.77 20.80 8.84
C GLU A 349 25.59 21.38 8.05
N GLN A 350 24.37 21.28 8.58
CA GLN A 350 23.20 21.85 7.94
C GLN A 350 23.25 23.38 7.91
N LEU A 351 23.71 24.03 8.98
CA LEU A 351 23.90 25.49 9.03
C LEU A 351 24.99 25.94 8.03
N GLU A 352 26.09 25.22 7.92
CA GLU A 352 27.13 25.49 6.91
C GLU A 352 26.59 25.34 5.48
N THR A 353 25.79 24.28 5.23
CA THR A 353 25.15 24.07 3.94
C THR A 353 24.15 25.19 3.62
N ARG A 354 23.40 25.65 4.61
CA ARG A 354 22.49 26.80 4.50
C ARG A 354 23.23 28.08 4.10
N LEU A 355 24.35 28.37 4.77
CA LEU A 355 25.18 29.54 4.45
C LEU A 355 25.74 29.47 3.02
N LYS A 356 26.22 28.29 2.58
CA LYS A 356 26.73 28.08 1.22
C LYS A 356 25.66 28.24 0.14
N ASN A 357 24.42 27.86 0.44
CA ASN A 357 23.31 27.95 -0.51
C ASN A 357 22.63 29.32 -0.56
N GLY A 358 22.78 30.13 0.49
CA GLY A 358 22.17 31.47 0.54
C GLY A 358 20.67 31.46 0.21
N ASP A 359 20.26 32.27 -0.76
CA ASP A 359 18.85 32.42 -1.16
C ASP A 359 18.22 31.16 -1.76
N ARG A 360 19.02 30.15 -2.14
CA ARG A 360 18.50 28.85 -2.61
C ARG A 360 18.04 27.95 -1.48
N TRP A 361 18.41 28.25 -0.24
CA TRP A 361 17.96 27.49 0.92
C TRP A 361 16.51 27.81 1.25
N GLN A 362 15.70 26.74 1.44
CA GLN A 362 14.31 26.81 1.87
C GLN A 362 14.17 26.32 3.30
N GLU A 363 13.74 27.18 4.21
CA GLU A 363 13.64 26.88 5.63
C GLU A 363 12.33 26.19 5.98
N TYR A 364 12.39 24.89 6.19
CA TYR A 364 11.27 24.07 6.67
C TYR A 364 11.46 23.55 8.09
N GLY A 365 12.63 23.74 8.69
CA GLY A 365 12.97 23.31 10.05
C GLY A 365 13.20 21.82 10.23
N TYR A 366 13.24 21.01 9.18
CA TYR A 366 13.51 19.56 9.27
C TYR A 366 14.96 19.27 9.60
N ILE A 367 15.18 18.16 10.35
CA ILE A 367 16.52 17.66 10.66
C ILE A 367 17.15 17.03 9.41
N PHE A 368 16.35 16.30 8.64
CA PHE A 368 16.79 15.56 7.46
C PHE A 368 16.31 16.24 6.18
N THR A 369 17.21 17.03 5.59
CA THR A 369 16.91 17.83 4.40
C THR A 369 17.72 17.38 3.19
N GLN A 370 17.24 17.80 2.02
CA GLN A 370 18.03 17.92 0.80
C GLN A 370 19.01 19.10 0.96
N ASP A 371 19.92 19.25 0.00
CA ASP A 371 20.94 20.31 0.07
C ASP A 371 20.33 21.72 -0.07
N ASP A 372 19.12 21.85 -0.60
CA ASP A 372 18.34 23.09 -0.71
C ASP A 372 17.39 23.36 0.48
N GLY A 373 17.46 22.56 1.54
CA GLY A 373 16.64 22.69 2.76
C GLY A 373 15.28 22.01 2.70
N LYS A 374 14.83 21.52 1.54
CA LYS A 374 13.57 20.78 1.41
C LYS A 374 13.60 19.46 2.16
N PRO A 375 12.44 18.96 2.62
CA PRO A 375 12.38 17.63 3.24
C PRO A 375 12.79 16.54 2.26
N MET A 376 13.50 15.54 2.75
CA MET A 376 13.86 14.36 1.96
C MET A 376 12.63 13.47 1.76
N ASN A 377 12.52 12.86 0.57
CA ASN A 377 11.49 11.85 0.33
C ASN A 377 11.69 10.66 1.30
N PRO A 378 10.68 10.28 2.11
CA PRO A 378 10.81 9.18 3.05
C PRO A 378 11.23 7.85 2.42
N GLN A 379 10.95 7.62 1.14
CA GLN A 379 11.35 6.40 0.44
C GLN A 379 12.87 6.33 0.19
N THR A 380 13.55 7.47 0.15
CA THR A 380 15.02 7.53 0.00
C THR A 380 15.71 6.75 1.10
N TRP A 381 15.23 6.83 2.33
CA TRP A 381 15.80 6.12 3.47
C TRP A 381 15.75 4.61 3.32
N THR A 382 14.62 4.06 2.85
CA THR A 382 14.51 2.60 2.64
C THR A 382 15.42 2.12 1.53
N ARG A 383 15.51 2.88 0.42
CA ARG A 383 16.41 2.54 -0.67
C ARG A 383 17.86 2.61 -0.21
N TRP A 384 18.23 3.71 0.45
CA TRP A 384 19.58 3.88 0.95
C TRP A 384 19.97 2.77 1.94
N MET A 385 19.11 2.39 2.89
CA MET A 385 19.37 1.28 3.82
C MET A 385 19.57 -0.06 3.09
N SER A 386 18.82 -0.33 2.02
CA SER A 386 19.01 -1.52 1.21
C SER A 386 20.37 -1.51 0.51
N ASP A 387 20.76 -0.38 -0.09
CA ASP A 387 22.05 -0.21 -0.75
C ASP A 387 23.21 -0.27 0.27
N PHE A 388 23.02 0.34 1.44
CA PHE A 388 23.95 0.28 2.57
C PHE A 388 24.19 -1.16 3.03
N SER A 389 23.14 -1.95 3.21
CA SER A 389 23.25 -3.37 3.57
C SER A 389 24.12 -4.14 2.57
N THR A 390 23.91 -3.91 1.28
CA THR A 390 24.65 -4.57 0.21
C THR A 390 26.11 -4.16 0.19
N ARG A 391 26.39 -2.85 0.34
CA ARG A 391 27.79 -2.32 0.34
C ARG A 391 28.62 -2.86 1.48
N HIS A 392 28.03 -3.06 2.65
CA HIS A 392 28.72 -3.50 3.85
C HIS A 392 28.57 -4.99 4.16
N GLY A 393 27.95 -5.78 3.28
CA GLY A 393 27.74 -7.22 3.49
C GLY A 393 26.86 -7.55 4.70
N LEU A 394 25.97 -6.63 5.09
CA LEU A 394 25.09 -6.76 6.23
C LEU A 394 23.79 -7.49 5.86
N PRO A 395 23.09 -8.10 6.82
CA PRO A 395 21.71 -8.52 6.63
C PRO A 395 20.86 -7.34 6.16
N HIS A 396 19.76 -7.62 5.42
CA HIS A 396 18.90 -6.55 4.90
C HIS A 396 18.42 -5.58 6.00
N VAL A 397 18.97 -4.37 6.00
CA VAL A 397 18.63 -3.32 6.96
C VAL A 397 17.39 -2.57 6.50
N ASN A 398 16.39 -2.49 7.37
CA ASN A 398 15.15 -1.77 7.10
C ASN A 398 14.56 -1.13 8.36
N PRO A 399 13.81 -0.03 8.21
CA PRO A 399 13.25 0.71 9.33
C PRO A 399 12.33 -0.10 10.26
N HIS A 400 11.58 -1.05 9.72
CA HIS A 400 10.65 -1.84 10.53
C HIS A 400 11.36 -2.87 11.40
N ALA A 401 12.48 -3.44 10.94
CA ALA A 401 13.26 -4.36 11.73
C ALA A 401 13.85 -3.67 12.97
N PHE A 402 14.35 -2.43 12.86
CA PHE A 402 14.77 -1.65 14.03
C PHE A 402 13.66 -1.43 15.05
N ARG A 403 12.44 -1.15 14.57
CA ARG A 403 11.28 -1.01 15.45
C ARG A 403 10.93 -2.32 16.15
N HIS A 404 11.06 -3.45 15.46
CA HIS A 404 10.88 -4.78 16.05
C HIS A 404 11.98 -5.09 17.06
N THR A 405 13.22 -4.72 16.74
CA THR A 405 14.37 -4.83 17.65
C THR A 405 14.13 -4.00 18.92
N ALA A 406 13.75 -2.73 18.80
CA ALA A 406 13.44 -1.89 19.95
C ALA A 406 12.33 -2.48 20.83
N ALA A 407 11.26 -3.01 20.20
CA ALA A 407 10.19 -3.70 20.93
C ALA A 407 10.73 -4.91 21.70
N SER A 408 11.51 -5.78 21.03
CA SER A 408 12.05 -7.00 21.63
C SER A 408 13.03 -6.70 22.76
N VAL A 409 13.90 -5.72 22.59
CA VAL A 409 14.85 -5.29 23.64
C VAL A 409 14.13 -4.74 24.87
N LEU A 410 13.14 -3.86 24.70
CA LEU A 410 12.36 -3.31 25.80
C LEU A 410 11.59 -4.39 26.55
N ILE A 411 11.00 -5.35 25.85
CA ILE A 411 10.29 -6.48 26.46
C ILE A 411 11.27 -7.38 27.21
N ALA A 412 12.41 -7.69 26.62
CA ALA A 412 13.45 -8.52 27.23
C ALA A 412 14.05 -7.85 28.49
N SER A 413 14.08 -6.52 28.56
CA SER A 413 14.51 -5.76 29.76
C SER A 413 13.42 -5.67 30.85
N GLY A 414 12.26 -6.33 30.67
CA GLY A 414 11.20 -6.37 31.66
C GLY A 414 10.19 -5.22 31.57
N THR A 415 10.27 -4.37 30.53
CA THR A 415 9.26 -3.33 30.32
C THR A 415 7.91 -3.97 29.94
N ASP A 416 6.82 -3.53 30.56
CA ASP A 416 5.51 -4.09 30.28
C ASP A 416 5.04 -3.80 28.85
N VAL A 417 4.24 -4.71 28.28
CA VAL A 417 3.81 -4.68 26.86
C VAL A 417 2.97 -3.44 26.54
N VAL A 418 2.19 -2.93 27.50
CA VAL A 418 1.34 -1.75 27.29
C VAL A 418 2.22 -0.50 27.18
N THR A 419 3.21 -0.38 28.07
CA THR A 419 4.20 0.71 28.02
C THR A 419 5.00 0.68 26.71
N VAL A 420 5.51 -0.50 26.31
CA VAL A 420 6.20 -0.67 25.02
C VAL A 420 5.29 -0.27 23.84
N SER A 421 4.04 -0.70 23.87
CA SER A 421 3.06 -0.36 22.82
C SER A 421 2.84 1.15 22.72
N ARG A 422 2.72 1.85 23.85
CA ARG A 422 2.57 3.31 23.92
C ARG A 422 3.85 4.03 23.44
N MET A 423 5.02 3.62 23.93
CA MET A 423 6.32 4.20 23.50
C MET A 423 6.52 4.10 22.00
N LEU A 424 6.17 2.97 21.42
CA LEU A 424 6.27 2.77 19.97
C LEU A 424 5.12 3.41 19.19
N GLY A 425 3.99 3.76 19.83
CA GLY A 425 2.77 4.27 19.17
C GLY A 425 2.11 3.18 18.30
N HIS A 426 1.86 1.99 18.89
CA HIS A 426 1.03 0.97 18.25
C HIS A 426 -0.45 1.28 18.49
N ALA A 427 -1.27 1.18 17.44
CA ALA A 427 -2.72 1.38 17.54
C ALA A 427 -3.41 0.28 18.38
N SER A 428 -2.77 -0.87 18.54
CA SER A 428 -3.27 -2.00 19.34
C SER A 428 -2.12 -2.68 20.07
N VAL A 429 -2.35 -3.01 21.33
CA VAL A 429 -1.41 -3.78 22.16
C VAL A 429 -1.14 -5.15 21.55
N THR A 430 -2.12 -5.77 20.88
CA THR A 430 -1.98 -7.04 20.18
C THR A 430 -0.83 -7.03 19.15
N THR A 431 -0.51 -5.86 18.58
CA THR A 431 0.66 -5.72 17.70
C THR A 431 1.96 -5.96 18.48
N THR A 432 2.05 -5.53 19.72
CA THR A 432 3.21 -5.72 20.59
C THR A 432 3.24 -7.12 21.19
N GLU A 433 2.10 -7.72 21.52
CA GLU A 433 1.98 -9.09 22.04
C GLU A 433 2.54 -10.13 21.08
N ASN A 434 2.44 -9.93 19.77
CA ASN A 434 3.05 -10.81 18.78
C ASN A 434 4.58 -10.87 18.89
N TYR A 435 5.22 -9.81 19.41
CA TYR A 435 6.66 -9.80 19.71
C TYR A 435 6.97 -10.36 21.10
N TYR A 436 6.04 -10.17 22.05
CA TYR A 436 6.17 -10.68 23.41
C TYR A 436 6.31 -12.20 23.47
N SER A 437 5.51 -12.94 22.69
CA SER A 437 5.58 -14.40 22.65
C SER A 437 6.94 -14.91 22.16
N GLU A 438 7.59 -14.21 21.23
CA GLU A 438 8.90 -14.58 20.68
C GLU A 438 10.05 -14.17 21.60
N ALA A 439 10.02 -12.95 22.13
CA ALA A 439 11.00 -12.49 23.12
C ALA A 439 10.99 -13.35 24.38
N LYS A 440 9.81 -13.82 24.81
CA LYS A 440 9.67 -14.74 25.96
C LYS A 440 10.17 -16.15 25.65
N ALA A 441 9.99 -16.65 24.44
CA ALA A 441 10.57 -17.92 24.02
C ALA A 441 12.10 -17.87 24.03
N ALA A 442 12.70 -16.82 23.43
CA ALA A 442 14.14 -16.62 23.47
C ALA A 442 14.69 -16.43 24.91
N ALA A 443 13.95 -15.73 25.78
CA ALA A 443 14.30 -15.57 27.20
C ALA A 443 14.18 -16.89 27.97
N SER A 444 13.24 -17.78 27.60
CA SER A 444 13.09 -19.11 28.20
C SER A 444 14.31 -19.98 27.93
N ASP A 445 14.85 -19.94 26.71
CA ASP A 445 16.07 -20.66 26.36
C ASP A 445 17.28 -20.14 27.14
N THR A 446 17.37 -18.80 27.30
CA THR A 446 18.42 -18.14 28.12
C THR A 446 18.30 -18.51 29.60
N ILE A 447 17.06 -18.59 30.14
CA ILE A 447 16.84 -19.01 31.54
C ILE A 447 17.26 -20.45 31.74
N THR A 448 16.95 -21.33 30.78
CA THR A 448 17.35 -22.74 30.82
C THR A 448 18.88 -22.89 30.81
N ASP A 449 19.56 -22.17 29.93
CA ASP A 449 21.02 -22.12 29.84
C ASP A 449 21.68 -21.61 31.12
N VAL A 450 21.16 -20.54 31.69
CA VAL A 450 21.69 -19.93 32.95
C VAL A 450 21.46 -20.84 34.13
N LEU A 451 20.32 -21.53 34.22
CA LEU A 451 20.03 -22.45 35.34
C LEU A 451 20.81 -23.75 35.23
N ILE A 452 21.04 -24.25 34.04
CA ILE A 452 21.80 -25.49 33.82
C ILE A 452 23.30 -25.24 33.97
N ARG A 453 23.86 -24.14 33.47
CA ARG A 453 25.30 -23.80 33.62
C ARG A 453 25.73 -23.47 35.04
N ARG A 454 24.80 -23.19 35.98
CA ARG A 454 25.14 -23.03 37.42
C ARG A 454 25.21 -24.33 38.20
N ARG A 455 24.96 -25.50 37.57
CA ARG A 455 25.08 -26.82 38.18
C ARG A 455 26.22 -27.69 37.62
N ALA A 456 27.00 -27.16 36.69
CA ALA A 456 28.26 -27.72 36.20
C ALA A 456 29.40 -26.79 36.69
#